data_2389512e196f6245d61f02a41e68fb2c
#
_entry.id   2389512e196f6245d61f02a41e68fb2c
#
_cell.length_a   1.000
_cell.length_b   1.000
_cell.length_c   1.000
_cell.angle_alpha   90.00
_cell.angle_beta   90.00
_cell.angle_gamma   90.00
#
_symmetry.space_group_name_H-M   'P 1'
#
loop_
_entity.id
_entity.type
_entity.pdbx_description
1 polymer ?
#
loop_
_entity_poly.entity_id
_entity_poly.type
_entity_poly.pdbx_seq_one_letter_code
_entity_poly.pdbx_strand_id
1 'polypeptide(L)'
;MNGYDPSFLGTPVPLPTFAPDLVEKVLQRDELADRIYAHYHNYTVAMHGPLRTPLFAALNIDQALIKSVGRSNNWRTDSRIGDMNQLNNDYYHSNPWDRGHLARRSSAAWGHTGREAKLASDDTFFYSNASLQHANFNQDEWLALENWAKELDVDATDRVSTLSGPIFGDHPRSITPAGREMAIIPAAFFKIVFWIGAESKLHVRAFIMAQDAEALRDKRGFRSKNTGSAGSARRLEDFQRYQVSVTEIEEQTGLIFPQEIPDENPLFFNPSDDAMANLNVTRFPERIEVDRPAEVIAPDQPREVVMDDDIDVFIAAALVNASGDERLGEWVSIINLSNECIDLAGWKLKDPQDELAIEGSLAPGEAIQIGPLSPVSLGNNGGTIGLYDDQDRRIDRVKYPKQGGDLEDRPAIFAMRDMTITA
;
A
#
# COMPACT_ATOMS: atom_id res chain seq x y z
N MET A 1 9.50 24.11 -3.67
CA MET A 1 8.79 22.93 -3.15
C MET A 1 7.59 22.74 -4.05
N ASN A 2 7.51 21.62 -4.73
CA ASN A 2 6.50 21.43 -5.77
C ASN A 2 5.21 20.78 -5.25
N GLY A 3 5.19 20.35 -4.00
CA GLY A 3 4.02 19.68 -3.41
C GLY A 3 3.75 18.30 -4.06
N TYR A 4 2.53 17.84 -3.84
CA TYR A 4 1.93 16.73 -4.56
C TYR A 4 1.57 17.19 -5.97
N ASP A 5 1.94 16.41 -6.97
CA ASP A 5 1.58 16.61 -8.37
C ASP A 5 0.40 15.71 -8.74
N PRO A 6 -0.78 16.26 -9.02
CA PRO A 6 -1.94 15.48 -9.43
C PRO A 6 -1.75 14.70 -10.74
N SER A 7 -0.81 15.13 -11.59
CA SER A 7 -0.53 14.52 -12.89
C SER A 7 0.63 13.52 -12.84
N PHE A 8 1.16 13.25 -11.65
CA PHE A 8 2.37 12.45 -11.45
C PHE A 8 2.31 11.05 -12.07
N LEU A 9 1.15 10.40 -12.03
CA LEU A 9 0.95 9.07 -12.59
C LEU A 9 0.69 9.06 -14.10
N GLY A 10 0.59 10.24 -14.75
CA GLY A 10 0.15 10.36 -16.14
C GLY A 10 -1.37 10.39 -16.31
N THR A 11 -2.11 9.82 -15.37
CA THR A 11 -3.57 9.99 -15.20
C THR A 11 -3.80 10.92 -14.01
N PRO A 12 -4.72 11.89 -14.10
CA PRO A 12 -4.97 12.84 -13.01
C PRO A 12 -5.51 12.15 -11.74
N VAL A 13 -4.86 12.41 -10.61
CA VAL A 13 -5.33 12.05 -9.27
C VAL A 13 -5.36 13.34 -8.45
N PRO A 14 -6.46 14.12 -8.53
CA PRO A 14 -6.55 15.40 -7.85
C PRO A 14 -6.66 15.23 -6.33
N LEU A 15 -6.31 16.29 -5.60
CA LEU A 15 -6.57 16.36 -4.16
C LEU A 15 -8.07 16.37 -3.90
N PRO A 16 -8.54 15.76 -2.79
CA PRO A 16 -9.95 15.81 -2.43
C PRO A 16 -10.40 17.23 -2.09
N THR A 17 -11.66 17.49 -2.34
CA THR A 17 -12.38 18.66 -1.82
C THR A 17 -12.98 18.33 -0.45
N PHE A 18 -13.75 19.24 0.14
CA PHE A 18 -14.25 19.13 1.49
C PHE A 18 -15.77 19.24 1.53
N ALA A 19 -16.42 18.37 2.29
CA ALA A 19 -17.84 18.47 2.57
C ALA A 19 -18.16 19.79 3.31
N PRO A 20 -19.39 20.32 3.20
CA PRO A 20 -19.75 21.59 3.81
C PRO A 20 -19.39 21.72 5.29
N ASP A 21 -19.63 20.67 6.07
CA ASP A 21 -19.32 20.64 7.50
C ASP A 21 -17.81 20.60 7.80
N LEU A 22 -16.99 20.17 6.85
CA LEU A 22 -15.55 20.12 6.97
C LEU A 22 -14.89 21.42 6.49
N VAL A 23 -15.45 22.08 5.46
CA VAL A 23 -14.91 23.33 4.88
C VAL A 23 -14.62 24.38 5.95
N GLU A 24 -15.55 24.56 6.91
CA GLU A 24 -15.40 25.54 8.00
C GLU A 24 -14.28 25.17 8.99
N LYS A 25 -13.85 23.92 9.01
CA LYS A 25 -12.81 23.39 9.89
C LYS A 25 -11.45 23.34 9.22
N VAL A 26 -11.37 23.51 7.91
CA VAL A 26 -10.09 23.56 7.18
C VAL A 26 -9.33 24.81 7.60
N LEU A 27 -8.07 24.65 7.98
CA LEU A 27 -7.20 25.79 8.31
C LEU A 27 -6.96 26.62 7.04
N GLN A 28 -7.27 27.91 7.12
CA GLN A 28 -7.02 28.87 6.05
C GLN A 28 -5.97 29.90 6.48
N ARG A 29 -4.93 30.07 5.67
CA ARG A 29 -3.85 31.03 5.87
C ARG A 29 -3.36 31.60 4.54
N ASP A 30 -3.04 32.88 4.50
CA ASP A 30 -2.56 33.54 3.27
C ASP A 30 -1.16 33.05 2.85
N GLU A 31 -0.40 32.45 3.77
CA GLU A 31 0.92 31.89 3.53
C GLU A 31 0.87 30.49 2.87
N LEU A 32 -0.30 29.89 2.76
CA LEU A 32 -0.51 28.57 2.15
C LEU A 32 -0.96 28.71 0.71
N ALA A 33 -0.62 27.69 -0.11
CA ALA A 33 -1.13 27.60 -1.48
C ALA A 33 -2.66 27.43 -1.45
N ASP A 34 -3.36 28.14 -2.34
CA ASP A 34 -4.82 28.22 -2.34
C ASP A 34 -5.40 28.51 -0.95
N ARG A 35 -4.60 29.10 -0.05
CA ARG A 35 -4.87 29.39 1.36
C ARG A 35 -5.06 28.18 2.28
N ILE A 36 -4.97 26.94 1.76
CA ILE A 36 -5.25 25.70 2.51
C ILE A 36 -4.14 24.65 2.42
N TYR A 37 -3.27 24.69 1.40
CA TYR A 37 -2.30 23.64 1.14
C TYR A 37 -0.88 24.03 1.55
N ALA A 38 -0.29 23.26 2.43
CA ALA A 38 1.14 23.36 2.74
C ALA A 38 1.91 22.40 1.80
N HIS A 39 2.63 22.96 0.82
CA HIS A 39 3.46 22.18 -0.10
C HIS A 39 4.86 21.96 0.49
N TYR A 40 5.34 20.73 0.37
CA TYR A 40 6.68 20.25 0.74
C TYR A 40 7.32 19.54 -0.46
N HIS A 41 8.52 19.03 -0.33
CA HIS A 41 9.09 18.19 -1.38
C HIS A 41 8.32 16.87 -1.47
N ASN A 42 7.76 16.60 -2.66
CA ASN A 42 7.04 15.38 -3.03
C ASN A 42 5.68 15.16 -2.33
N TYR A 43 5.24 16.01 -1.43
CA TYR A 43 3.94 15.86 -0.75
C TYR A 43 3.29 17.20 -0.38
N THR A 44 1.99 17.13 -0.13
CA THR A 44 1.14 18.27 0.27
C THR A 44 0.27 17.87 1.44
N VAL A 45 0.04 18.81 2.35
CA VAL A 45 -0.81 18.65 3.55
C VAL A 45 -1.92 19.68 3.54
N ALA A 46 -3.12 19.29 3.94
CA ALA A 46 -4.19 20.18 4.40
C ALA A 46 -4.43 19.96 5.90
N MET A 47 -4.66 21.05 6.65
CA MET A 47 -4.78 21.00 8.12
C MET A 47 -6.22 21.20 8.59
N HIS A 48 -6.61 20.46 9.62
CA HIS A 48 -7.82 20.74 10.40
C HIS A 48 -7.51 21.82 11.45
N GLY A 49 -8.03 23.02 11.28
CA GLY A 49 -7.74 24.15 12.18
C GLY A 49 -8.04 23.84 13.66
N PRO A 50 -9.29 23.59 14.06
CA PRO A 50 -9.65 23.30 15.46
C PRO A 50 -8.89 22.11 16.09
N LEU A 51 -8.63 21.04 15.34
CA LEU A 51 -7.91 19.87 15.87
C LEU A 51 -6.38 20.00 15.79
N ARG A 52 -5.86 20.98 15.05
CA ARG A 52 -4.42 21.24 14.90
C ARG A 52 -3.63 20.04 14.38
N THR A 53 -4.26 19.23 13.57
CA THR A 53 -3.72 18.00 12.98
C THR A 53 -3.95 18.00 11.47
N PRO A 54 -3.16 17.29 10.68
CA PRO A 54 -3.47 17.15 9.25
C PRO A 54 -4.84 16.50 9.05
N LEU A 55 -5.59 16.99 8.05
CA LEU A 55 -6.72 16.29 7.47
C LEU A 55 -6.22 15.15 6.60
N PHE A 56 -5.21 15.44 5.79
CA PHE A 56 -4.50 14.45 4.99
C PHE A 56 -3.09 14.93 4.62
N ALA A 57 -2.26 13.97 4.23
CA ALA A 57 -1.03 14.17 3.48
C ALA A 57 -1.10 13.36 2.19
N ALA A 58 -0.98 14.06 1.04
CA ALA A 58 -0.88 13.45 -0.29
C ALA A 58 0.57 13.39 -0.73
N LEU A 59 1.08 12.24 -1.10
CA LEU A 59 2.48 11.97 -1.39
C LEU A 59 2.63 11.29 -2.75
N ASN A 60 3.54 11.79 -3.58
CA ASN A 60 4.02 11.09 -4.76
C ASN A 60 5.29 10.29 -4.42
N ILE A 61 5.40 9.09 -4.96
CA ILE A 61 6.50 8.14 -4.74
C ILE A 61 7.02 7.71 -6.10
N ASP A 62 8.25 8.12 -6.43
CA ASP A 62 8.98 7.62 -7.60
C ASP A 62 9.96 6.55 -7.12
N GLN A 63 9.61 5.28 -7.33
CA GLN A 63 10.36 4.14 -6.80
C GLN A 63 11.75 4.04 -7.43
N ALA A 64 11.89 4.42 -8.72
CA ALA A 64 13.16 4.42 -9.43
C ALA A 64 14.12 5.48 -8.90
N LEU A 65 13.60 6.57 -8.33
CA LEU A 65 14.39 7.69 -7.84
C LEU A 65 14.59 7.70 -6.32
N ILE A 66 14.05 6.72 -5.59
CA ILE A 66 14.25 6.60 -4.13
C ILE A 66 15.75 6.44 -3.81
N LYS A 67 16.20 7.18 -2.81
CA LYS A 67 17.60 7.12 -2.35
C LYS A 67 17.68 6.86 -0.85
N SER A 68 18.69 6.08 -0.45
CA SER A 68 19.02 5.90 0.96
C SER A 68 19.70 7.17 1.47
N VAL A 69 19.01 7.89 2.36
CA VAL A 69 19.52 9.13 2.97
C VAL A 69 19.43 9.08 4.49
N GLY A 70 20.38 9.70 5.17
CA GLY A 70 20.41 9.75 6.63
C GLY A 70 19.18 10.41 7.23
N ARG A 71 18.68 9.86 8.35
CA ARG A 71 17.55 10.40 9.11
C ARG A 71 18.00 11.61 9.94
N SER A 72 17.29 12.75 9.86
CA SER A 72 17.62 13.95 10.63
C SER A 72 17.00 14.00 12.03
N ASN A 73 15.83 13.43 12.23
CA ASN A 73 15.01 13.57 13.45
C ASN A 73 14.74 15.04 13.88
N ASN A 74 14.89 16.00 12.99
CA ASN A 74 14.72 17.42 13.30
C ASN A 74 13.25 17.84 13.18
N TRP A 75 12.45 17.45 14.16
CA TRP A 75 11.04 17.82 14.24
C TRP A 75 10.86 19.32 14.50
N ARG A 76 10.04 19.97 13.70
CA ARG A 76 9.79 21.41 13.74
C ARG A 76 8.37 21.76 13.33
N THR A 77 7.91 22.91 13.79
CA THR A 77 6.67 23.53 13.30
C THR A 77 6.91 24.23 11.97
N ASP A 78 5.86 24.32 11.16
CA ASP A 78 5.86 25.11 9.93
C ASP A 78 5.27 26.50 10.22
N SER A 79 6.07 27.54 10.04
CA SER A 79 5.64 28.92 10.29
C SER A 79 4.51 29.40 9.37
N ARG A 80 4.36 28.79 8.17
CA ARG A 80 3.25 29.08 7.25
C ARG A 80 1.91 28.64 7.84
N ILE A 81 1.89 27.53 8.57
CA ILE A 81 0.72 27.01 9.30
C ILE A 81 0.54 27.75 10.62
N GLY A 82 1.64 28.13 11.26
CA GLY A 82 1.69 28.78 12.56
C GLY A 82 1.73 27.78 13.72
N ASP A 83 2.51 28.11 14.74
CA ASP A 83 2.82 27.21 15.86
C ASP A 83 1.58 26.75 16.65
N MET A 84 0.57 27.62 16.75
CA MET A 84 -0.67 27.31 17.48
C MET A 84 -1.60 26.36 16.73
N ASN A 85 -1.37 26.16 15.45
CA ASN A 85 -2.20 25.30 14.59
C ASN A 85 -1.58 23.92 14.35
N GLN A 86 -0.60 23.53 15.14
CA GLN A 86 0.12 22.26 15.04
C GLN A 86 0.34 21.66 16.44
N LEU A 87 0.27 20.34 16.55
CA LEU A 87 0.64 19.62 17.76
C LEU A 87 2.17 19.46 17.79
N ASN A 88 2.83 20.26 18.62
CA ASN A 88 4.29 20.24 18.74
C ASN A 88 4.81 19.07 19.61
N ASN A 89 6.10 19.08 19.96
CA ASN A 89 6.76 18.02 20.73
C ASN A 89 6.08 17.70 22.07
N ASP A 90 5.41 18.66 22.71
CA ASP A 90 4.83 18.47 24.03
C ASP A 90 3.74 17.40 24.04
N TYR A 91 3.04 17.23 22.91
CA TYR A 91 1.99 16.23 22.75
C TYR A 91 2.51 14.79 22.52
N TYR A 92 3.80 14.64 22.26
CA TYR A 92 4.44 13.35 21.95
C TYR A 92 5.50 12.94 22.98
N HIS A 93 5.76 13.79 23.95
CA HIS A 93 6.82 13.54 24.94
C HIS A 93 6.26 12.80 26.15
N SER A 94 6.97 11.78 26.60
CA SER A 94 6.67 11.00 27.84
C SER A 94 5.27 10.36 27.85
N ASN A 95 4.80 9.90 26.71
CA ASN A 95 3.54 9.20 26.54
C ASN A 95 3.65 8.13 25.44
N PRO A 96 2.64 7.25 25.23
CA PRO A 96 2.71 6.17 24.25
C PRO A 96 2.53 6.62 22.79
N TRP A 97 2.29 7.91 22.54
CA TRP A 97 2.00 8.43 21.21
C TRP A 97 3.28 8.81 20.48
N ASP A 98 3.51 8.17 19.34
CA ASP A 98 4.57 8.51 18.40
C ASP A 98 4.14 9.68 17.49
N ARG A 99 5.14 10.37 16.94
CA ARG A 99 4.96 11.29 15.82
C ARG A 99 4.77 10.45 14.56
N GLY A 100 3.55 9.93 14.38
CA GLY A 100 3.24 9.10 13.22
C GLY A 100 3.24 9.92 11.95
N HIS A 101 4.16 9.62 11.04
CA HIS A 101 4.18 10.27 9.73
C HIS A 101 2.95 9.86 8.92
N LEU A 102 2.32 10.81 8.22
CA LEU A 102 1.33 10.51 7.19
C LEU A 102 2.00 10.37 5.82
N ALA A 103 2.80 11.35 5.40
CA ALA A 103 3.76 11.17 4.30
C ALA A 103 5.03 10.53 4.86
N ARG A 104 5.26 9.26 4.54
CA ARG A 104 6.37 8.48 5.09
C ARG A 104 7.72 8.97 4.62
N ARG A 105 8.67 9.13 5.54
CA ARG A 105 10.02 9.61 5.27
C ARG A 105 10.74 8.85 4.15
N SER A 106 10.78 7.53 4.21
CA SER A 106 11.51 6.72 3.23
C SER A 106 10.83 6.67 1.86
N SER A 107 9.52 6.88 1.79
CA SER A 107 8.77 6.98 0.55
C SER A 107 8.87 8.36 -0.08
N ALA A 108 9.01 9.41 0.73
CA ALA A 108 9.24 10.77 0.25
C ALA A 108 10.70 11.02 -0.19
N ALA A 109 11.66 10.16 0.23
CA ALA A 109 13.09 10.36 0.03
C ALA A 109 13.56 10.02 -1.39
N TRP A 110 12.99 10.69 -2.40
CA TRP A 110 13.35 10.51 -3.80
C TRP A 110 13.67 11.85 -4.50
N GLY A 111 14.37 11.76 -5.62
CA GLY A 111 14.79 12.90 -6.44
C GLY A 111 15.96 12.50 -7.33
N HIS A 112 16.26 13.32 -8.35
CA HIS A 112 17.37 13.06 -9.28
C HIS A 112 18.73 13.06 -8.56
N THR A 113 18.85 13.84 -7.49
CA THR A 113 20.08 13.94 -6.69
C THR A 113 19.86 13.48 -5.25
N GLY A 114 20.96 13.04 -4.59
CA GLY A 114 20.94 12.72 -3.16
C GLY A 114 20.55 13.92 -2.28
N ARG A 115 20.84 15.15 -2.73
CA ARG A 115 20.46 16.39 -2.05
C ARG A 115 18.94 16.60 -2.09
N GLU A 116 18.29 16.40 -3.22
CA GLU A 116 16.83 16.50 -3.36
C GLU A 116 16.13 15.46 -2.50
N ALA A 117 16.56 14.21 -2.58
CA ALA A 117 16.02 13.13 -1.75
C ALA A 117 16.19 13.42 -0.25
N LYS A 118 17.33 14.02 0.15
CA LYS A 118 17.59 14.41 1.54
C LYS A 118 16.67 15.54 1.98
N LEU A 119 16.46 16.57 1.16
CA LEU A 119 15.53 17.66 1.45
C LEU A 119 14.09 17.13 1.59
N ALA A 120 13.66 16.27 0.68
CA ALA A 120 12.34 15.64 0.75
C ALA A 120 12.17 14.79 2.02
N SER A 121 13.21 14.02 2.39
CA SER A 121 13.24 13.28 3.66
C SER A 121 13.16 14.21 4.88
N ASP A 122 13.88 15.35 4.87
CA ASP A 122 13.92 16.29 5.99
C ASP A 122 12.61 17.07 6.15
N ASP A 123 11.91 17.32 5.06
CA ASP A 123 10.61 17.98 5.09
C ASP A 123 9.54 17.12 5.77
N THR A 124 9.67 15.79 5.77
CA THR A 124 8.70 14.94 6.47
C THR A 124 8.70 15.13 8.00
N PHE A 125 9.70 15.79 8.55
CA PHE A 125 9.80 16.11 10.00
C PHE A 125 9.13 17.42 10.40
N PHE A 126 8.19 17.93 9.62
CA PHE A 126 7.27 18.96 10.09
C PHE A 126 6.12 18.32 10.90
N TYR A 127 5.72 18.96 12.03
CA TYR A 127 4.59 18.49 12.83
C TYR A 127 3.26 18.50 12.07
N SER A 128 3.14 19.29 11.02
CA SER A 128 2.01 19.26 10.08
C SER A 128 1.89 17.94 9.30
N ASN A 129 2.92 17.12 9.30
CA ASN A 129 2.91 15.76 8.71
C ASN A 129 2.81 14.67 9.79
N ALA A 130 2.59 15.03 11.05
CA ALA A 130 2.53 14.09 12.16
C ALA A 130 1.14 14.03 12.77
N SER A 131 0.76 12.85 13.21
CA SER A 131 -0.44 12.61 14.01
C SER A 131 -0.12 11.72 15.20
N LEU A 132 -0.99 11.76 16.23
CA LEU A 132 -0.86 10.95 17.45
C LEU A 132 -1.13 9.48 17.11
N GLN A 133 -0.10 8.73 16.80
CA GLN A 133 -0.16 7.29 16.54
C GLN A 133 0.41 6.50 17.71
N HIS A 134 -0.29 5.45 18.13
CA HIS A 134 0.24 4.56 19.16
C HIS A 134 1.53 3.90 18.65
N ALA A 135 2.54 3.76 19.52
CA ALA A 135 3.86 3.29 19.11
C ALA A 135 3.83 1.90 18.41
N ASN A 136 3.01 0.98 18.91
CA ASN A 136 2.87 -0.34 18.31
C ASN A 136 2.22 -0.23 16.91
N PHE A 137 1.09 0.50 16.79
CA PHE A 137 0.44 0.74 15.51
C PHE A 137 1.38 1.34 14.47
N ASN A 138 2.12 2.40 14.85
CA ASN A 138 3.04 3.09 13.95
C ASN A 138 4.23 2.22 13.50
N GLN A 139 4.72 1.33 14.35
CA GLN A 139 5.94 0.56 14.11
C GLN A 139 5.70 -0.81 13.48
N ASP A 140 4.49 -1.34 13.55
CA ASP A 140 4.13 -2.67 13.07
C ASP A 140 3.19 -2.60 11.85
N GLU A 141 1.88 -2.37 12.06
CA GLU A 141 0.87 -2.53 11.01
C GLU A 141 0.86 -1.40 9.98
N TRP A 142 0.92 -0.15 10.48
CA TRP A 142 0.99 1.00 9.59
C TRP A 142 2.24 0.95 8.73
N LEU A 143 3.37 0.54 9.33
CA LEU A 143 4.62 0.33 8.62
C LEU A 143 4.50 -0.77 7.55
N ALA A 144 3.77 -1.85 7.82
CA ALA A 144 3.56 -2.93 6.85
C ALA A 144 2.79 -2.43 5.61
N LEU A 145 1.70 -1.68 5.82
CA LEU A 145 0.94 -1.05 4.72
C LEU A 145 1.79 -0.04 3.94
N GLU A 146 2.62 0.74 4.63
CA GLU A 146 3.53 1.69 3.98
C GLU A 146 4.64 1.00 3.19
N ASN A 147 5.16 -0.13 3.65
CA ASN A 147 6.11 -0.93 2.91
C ASN A 147 5.47 -1.49 1.65
N TRP A 148 4.27 -2.06 1.78
CA TRP A 148 3.52 -2.56 0.62
C TRP A 148 3.31 -1.45 -0.43
N ALA A 149 2.80 -0.29 -0.04
CA ALA A 149 2.58 0.82 -0.98
C ALA A 149 3.87 1.32 -1.65
N LYS A 150 4.99 1.30 -0.94
CA LYS A 150 6.29 1.70 -1.47
C LYS A 150 6.90 0.65 -2.40
N GLU A 151 6.64 -0.63 -2.14
CA GLU A 151 7.21 -1.78 -2.84
C GLU A 151 6.21 -2.40 -3.83
N LEU A 152 5.08 -1.70 -4.05
CA LEU A 152 4.08 -2.11 -5.01
C LEU A 152 4.72 -2.21 -6.39
N ASP A 153 4.56 -3.37 -7.00
CA ASP A 153 5.08 -3.62 -8.33
C ASP A 153 4.19 -2.90 -9.35
N VAL A 154 4.69 -1.80 -9.87
CA VAL A 154 3.99 -0.98 -10.87
C VAL A 154 4.76 -1.06 -12.18
N ASP A 155 4.34 -1.99 -13.01
CA ASP A 155 5.02 -2.43 -14.22
C ASP A 155 5.37 -1.33 -15.23
N ALA A 156 4.62 -0.24 -15.26
CA ALA A 156 4.74 0.73 -16.34
C ALA A 156 5.50 2.02 -15.98
N THR A 157 5.51 2.44 -14.73
CA THR A 157 5.94 3.81 -14.39
C THR A 157 6.86 3.94 -13.19
N ASP A 158 7.03 2.92 -12.36
CA ASP A 158 7.70 3.00 -11.05
C ASP A 158 7.11 4.09 -10.13
N ARG A 159 5.84 4.47 -10.36
CA ARG A 159 5.20 5.60 -9.69
C ARG A 159 3.95 5.19 -8.94
N VAL A 160 3.87 5.63 -7.69
CA VAL A 160 2.74 5.44 -6.80
C VAL A 160 2.37 6.78 -6.18
N SER A 161 1.09 7.05 -6.03
CA SER A 161 0.62 8.17 -5.22
C SER A 161 -0.13 7.63 -4.01
N THR A 162 -0.01 8.31 -2.87
CA THR A 162 -0.76 7.94 -1.66
C THR A 162 -1.40 9.15 -1.02
N LEU A 163 -2.54 8.93 -0.39
CA LEU A 163 -3.21 9.91 0.46
C LEU A 163 -3.52 9.25 1.80
N SER A 164 -3.09 9.87 2.88
CA SER A 164 -3.22 9.31 4.24
C SER A 164 -3.68 10.37 5.22
N GLY A 165 -4.54 10.00 6.16
CA GLY A 165 -5.01 10.94 7.17
C GLY A 165 -5.62 10.25 8.39
N PRO A 166 -5.88 11.00 9.47
CA PRO A 166 -6.55 10.50 10.65
C PRO A 166 -8.06 10.42 10.48
N ILE A 167 -8.69 9.50 11.21
CA ILE A 167 -10.14 9.40 11.42
C ILE A 167 -10.42 9.57 12.90
N PHE A 168 -11.37 10.47 13.23
CA PHE A 168 -11.78 10.75 14.60
C PHE A 168 -13.13 10.08 14.86
N GLY A 169 -13.20 9.21 15.87
CA GLY A 169 -14.44 8.52 16.24
C GLY A 169 -15.38 9.38 17.09
N ASP A 170 -16.61 8.90 17.28
CA ASP A 170 -17.67 9.57 18.05
C ASP A 170 -17.34 9.74 19.55
N HIS A 171 -16.49 8.87 20.08
CA HIS A 171 -16.03 8.90 21.47
C HIS A 171 -14.52 9.12 21.55
N PRO A 172 -14.04 10.33 21.21
CA PRO A 172 -12.62 10.56 21.04
C PRO A 172 -11.87 10.51 22.36
N ARG A 173 -10.74 9.83 22.36
CA ARG A 173 -9.72 9.96 23.41
C ARG A 173 -8.99 11.27 23.25
N SER A 174 -8.43 11.79 24.33
CA SER A 174 -7.70 13.06 24.32
C SER A 174 -6.45 13.01 25.17
N ILE A 175 -5.56 13.95 24.93
CA ILE A 175 -4.36 14.20 25.73
C ILE A 175 -4.25 15.70 26.00
N THR A 176 -3.87 16.06 27.23
CA THR A 176 -3.66 17.45 27.64
C THR A 176 -2.30 17.56 28.32
N PRO A 177 -1.22 17.87 27.59
CA PRO A 177 0.08 18.15 28.22
C PRO A 177 0.05 19.36 29.10
N ALA A 178 0.92 19.41 30.11
CA ALA A 178 0.97 20.52 31.05
C ALA A 178 1.17 21.88 30.34
N GLY A 179 0.29 22.83 30.62
CA GLY A 179 0.32 24.16 30.01
C GLY A 179 -0.06 24.21 28.52
N ARG A 180 -0.68 23.16 28.01
CA ARG A 180 -1.17 23.06 26.63
C ARG A 180 -2.68 22.84 26.59
N GLU A 181 -3.27 23.17 25.46
CA GLU A 181 -4.66 22.82 25.16
C GLU A 181 -4.83 21.35 24.91
N MET A 182 -6.03 20.83 25.13
CA MET A 182 -6.38 19.46 24.85
C MET A 182 -6.23 19.15 23.35
N ALA A 183 -5.67 17.99 23.02
CA ALA A 183 -5.64 17.42 21.67
C ALA A 183 -6.43 16.13 21.62
N ILE A 184 -7.14 15.92 20.51
CA ILE A 184 -7.90 14.71 20.25
C ILE A 184 -6.98 13.66 19.60
N ILE A 185 -7.09 12.43 20.06
CA ILE A 185 -6.36 11.28 19.55
C ILE A 185 -7.21 10.60 18.47
N PRO A 186 -6.71 10.39 17.25
CA PRO A 186 -7.45 9.67 16.23
C PRO A 186 -7.84 8.26 16.66
N ALA A 187 -9.03 7.82 16.28
CA ALA A 187 -9.49 6.45 16.48
C ALA A 187 -8.88 5.48 15.46
N ALA A 188 -8.65 5.98 14.25
CA ALA A 188 -8.12 5.22 13.13
C ALA A 188 -7.33 6.12 12.18
N PHE A 189 -6.71 5.48 11.19
CA PHE A 189 -6.07 6.16 10.07
C PHE A 189 -6.52 5.52 8.77
N PHE A 190 -6.68 6.35 7.75
CA PHE A 190 -6.92 5.87 6.39
C PHE A 190 -5.68 6.03 5.52
N LYS A 191 -5.59 5.20 4.50
CA LYS A 191 -4.63 5.32 3.41
C LYS A 191 -5.28 4.89 2.10
N ILE A 192 -5.17 5.76 1.08
CA ILE A 192 -5.55 5.45 -0.30
C ILE A 192 -4.26 5.38 -1.11
N VAL A 193 -4.13 4.34 -1.92
CA VAL A 193 -2.97 4.10 -2.79
C VAL A 193 -3.44 4.09 -4.23
N PHE A 194 -2.71 4.82 -5.08
CA PHE A 194 -3.01 5.01 -6.49
C PHE A 194 -1.81 4.60 -7.33
N TRP A 195 -2.03 3.86 -8.40
CA TRP A 195 -1.00 3.51 -9.38
C TRP A 195 -1.61 3.24 -10.74
N ILE A 196 -0.77 3.22 -11.78
CA ILE A 196 -1.19 2.83 -13.13
C ILE A 196 -0.77 1.37 -13.35
N GLY A 197 -1.73 0.53 -13.69
CA GLY A 197 -1.49 -0.86 -14.07
C GLY A 197 -1.16 -1.03 -15.56
N ALA A 198 -1.06 -2.28 -15.99
CA ALA A 198 -0.60 -2.68 -17.32
C ALA A 198 -1.38 -2.04 -18.48
N GLU A 199 -2.69 -1.92 -18.37
CA GLU A 199 -3.55 -1.32 -19.41
C GLU A 199 -3.56 0.22 -19.39
N SER A 200 -2.58 0.85 -18.74
CA SER A 200 -2.59 2.29 -18.47
C SER A 200 -3.83 2.74 -17.68
N LYS A 201 -4.45 1.81 -16.96
CA LYS A 201 -5.62 2.04 -16.14
C LYS A 201 -5.22 2.45 -14.73
N LEU A 202 -5.95 3.41 -14.16
CA LEU A 202 -5.79 3.80 -12.75
C LEU A 202 -6.31 2.69 -11.84
N HIS A 203 -5.51 2.30 -10.87
CA HIS A 203 -5.91 1.44 -9.77
C HIS A 203 -5.97 2.23 -8.47
N VAL A 204 -7.00 1.96 -7.69
CA VAL A 204 -7.24 2.61 -6.39
C VAL A 204 -7.50 1.56 -5.33
N ARG A 205 -6.79 1.66 -4.20
CA ARG A 205 -7.06 0.84 -3.01
C ARG A 205 -7.10 1.70 -1.77
N ALA A 206 -8.12 1.49 -0.97
CA ALA A 206 -8.40 2.27 0.22
C ALA A 206 -8.40 1.37 1.46
N PHE A 207 -7.83 1.86 2.54
CA PHE A 207 -7.66 1.12 3.80
C PHE A 207 -8.01 2.01 4.98
N ILE A 208 -8.63 1.41 6.00
CA ILE A 208 -8.81 2.00 7.32
C ILE A 208 -8.17 1.08 8.35
N MET A 209 -7.34 1.63 9.24
CA MET A 209 -6.68 0.89 10.31
C MET A 209 -6.95 1.54 11.64
N ALA A 210 -7.64 0.83 12.54
CA ALA A 210 -7.98 1.31 13.87
C ALA A 210 -6.81 1.15 14.84
N GLN A 211 -6.64 2.13 15.74
CA GLN A 211 -5.65 2.06 16.82
C GLN A 211 -6.26 1.96 18.23
N ASP A 212 -7.58 1.91 18.34
CA ASP A 212 -8.26 1.93 19.66
C ASP A 212 -8.10 0.64 20.45
N ALA A 213 -8.06 -0.50 19.77
CA ALA A 213 -7.92 -1.81 20.42
C ALA A 213 -6.57 -1.96 21.15
N GLU A 214 -5.51 -1.35 20.65
CA GLU A 214 -4.18 -1.39 21.25
C GLU A 214 -4.02 -0.49 22.46
N ALA A 215 -4.53 0.71 22.39
CA ALA A 215 -4.48 1.62 23.51
C ALA A 215 -5.22 1.10 24.76
N LEU A 216 -6.17 0.18 24.58
CA LEU A 216 -6.85 -0.50 25.68
C LEU A 216 -6.02 -1.67 26.25
N ARG A 217 -5.10 -2.27 25.49
CA ARG A 217 -4.25 -3.38 25.96
C ARG A 217 -3.03 -2.93 26.74
N ASP A 218 -2.60 -1.69 26.59
CA ASP A 218 -1.40 -1.12 27.22
C ASP A 218 -1.54 -0.84 28.75
N LYS A 219 -2.61 -1.33 29.39
CA LYS A 219 -2.72 -1.29 30.85
C LYS A 219 -1.66 -2.12 31.58
N ARG A 220 -0.73 -2.78 30.88
CA ARG A 220 0.34 -3.62 31.43
C ARG A 220 1.74 -3.17 31.03
N GLY A 221 2.05 -1.89 31.20
CA GLY A 221 3.44 -1.44 31.31
C GLY A 221 4.08 -0.90 30.04
N PHE A 222 4.58 0.30 30.18
CA PHE A 222 5.49 0.98 29.27
C PHE A 222 6.55 0.01 28.72
N ARG A 223 6.52 -0.29 27.43
CA ARG A 223 7.70 -0.80 26.75
C ARG A 223 8.57 0.38 26.32
N SER A 224 9.76 0.40 26.89
CA SER A 224 10.80 1.37 26.61
C SER A 224 11.05 1.49 25.11
N LYS A 225 11.14 2.72 24.61
CA LYS A 225 11.51 3.09 23.22
C LYS A 225 12.89 2.59 22.76
N ASN A 226 13.59 1.78 23.55
CA ASN A 226 14.99 1.38 23.32
C ASN A 226 15.21 -0.13 23.44
N THR A 227 14.53 -0.93 22.65
CA THR A 227 15.04 -2.28 22.37
C THR A 227 15.06 -2.48 20.88
N GLY A 228 16.19 -2.08 20.25
CA GLY A 228 16.64 -2.68 19.01
C GLY A 228 16.82 -4.17 19.21
N SER A 229 15.83 -4.95 18.95
CA SER A 229 15.97 -6.36 18.66
C SER A 229 15.02 -6.69 17.51
N ALA A 230 15.63 -6.95 16.36
CA ALA A 230 15.03 -7.80 15.36
C ALA A 230 14.66 -9.11 16.06
N GLY A 231 13.38 -9.33 16.31
CA GLY A 231 12.99 -10.54 17.02
C GLY A 231 11.50 -10.59 17.26
N SER A 232 10.88 -11.45 16.53
CA SER A 232 9.50 -11.86 16.45
C SER A 232 8.58 -10.90 15.67
N ALA A 233 8.30 -11.30 14.44
CA ALA A 233 7.07 -10.94 13.79
C ALA A 233 5.95 -11.24 14.78
N ARG A 234 5.46 -10.20 15.47
CA ARG A 234 4.22 -10.31 16.22
C ARG A 234 3.14 -10.63 15.21
N ARG A 235 2.35 -11.62 15.54
CA ARG A 235 1.22 -12.02 14.72
C ARG A 235 0.33 -10.81 14.52
N LEU A 236 0.01 -10.55 13.29
CA LEU A 236 -0.92 -9.53 12.81
C LEU A 236 -2.36 -9.72 13.33
N GLU A 237 -2.55 -10.73 14.20
CA GLU A 237 -3.84 -11.17 14.77
C GLU A 237 -4.49 -10.17 15.73
N ASP A 238 -3.79 -9.05 16.03
CA ASP A 238 -4.23 -8.12 17.06
C ASP A 238 -4.89 -6.83 16.52
N PHE A 239 -4.95 -6.63 15.18
CA PHE A 239 -5.46 -5.39 14.61
C PHE A 239 -6.46 -5.67 13.50
N GLN A 240 -7.63 -5.08 13.65
CA GLN A 240 -8.63 -5.03 12.58
C GLN A 240 -8.11 -4.10 11.49
N ARG A 241 -7.59 -4.67 10.41
CA ARG A 241 -7.22 -3.98 9.20
C ARG A 241 -8.31 -4.20 8.18
N TYR A 242 -8.81 -3.11 7.61
CA TYR A 242 -9.89 -3.20 6.65
C TYR A 242 -9.48 -2.55 5.35
N GLN A 243 -9.57 -3.31 4.26
CA GLN A 243 -9.70 -2.72 2.95
C GLN A 243 -11.15 -2.23 2.81
N VAL A 244 -11.33 -0.98 2.38
CA VAL A 244 -12.62 -0.30 2.35
C VAL A 244 -12.86 0.36 0.99
N SER A 245 -14.09 0.78 0.73
CA SER A 245 -14.37 1.68 -0.38
C SER A 245 -13.81 3.09 -0.11
N VAL A 246 -13.53 3.85 -1.17
CA VAL A 246 -13.20 5.28 -1.04
C VAL A 246 -14.38 6.03 -0.42
N THR A 247 -15.61 5.67 -0.77
CA THR A 247 -16.85 6.25 -0.22
C THR A 247 -16.92 6.11 1.31
N GLU A 248 -16.49 4.97 1.87
CA GLU A 248 -16.40 4.80 3.33
C GLU A 248 -15.45 5.84 3.96
N ILE A 249 -14.33 6.14 3.30
CA ILE A 249 -13.40 7.18 3.77
C ILE A 249 -14.04 8.56 3.66
N GLU A 250 -14.76 8.85 2.59
CA GLU A 250 -15.49 10.11 2.41
C GLU A 250 -16.49 10.34 3.54
N GLU A 251 -17.29 9.33 3.87
CA GLU A 251 -18.29 9.38 4.94
C GLU A 251 -17.65 9.62 6.33
N GLN A 252 -16.53 8.97 6.60
CA GLN A 252 -15.87 9.09 7.91
C GLN A 252 -15.02 10.35 8.07
N THR A 253 -14.60 10.97 6.98
CA THR A 253 -13.67 12.11 7.02
C THR A 253 -14.27 13.42 6.55
N GLY A 254 -15.31 13.39 5.73
CA GLY A 254 -15.84 14.56 5.02
C GLY A 254 -14.95 15.03 3.86
N LEU A 255 -13.93 14.25 3.47
CA LEU A 255 -13.22 14.46 2.22
C LEU A 255 -14.12 14.03 1.06
N ILE A 256 -14.01 14.67 -0.10
CA ILE A 256 -14.78 14.32 -1.29
C ILE A 256 -13.82 14.17 -2.45
N PHE A 257 -13.79 12.99 -3.06
CA PHE A 257 -12.99 12.70 -4.24
C PHE A 257 -13.81 12.89 -5.52
N PRO A 258 -13.18 13.25 -6.65
CA PRO A 258 -13.81 13.14 -7.96
C PRO A 258 -14.31 11.72 -8.20
N GLN A 259 -15.44 11.57 -8.90
CA GLN A 259 -16.15 10.30 -9.08
C GLN A 259 -15.28 9.20 -9.70
N GLU A 260 -14.32 9.57 -10.52
CA GLU A 260 -13.37 8.65 -11.15
C GLU A 260 -12.52 7.87 -10.13
N ILE A 261 -12.32 8.41 -8.94
CA ILE A 261 -11.53 7.76 -7.90
C ILE A 261 -12.31 6.63 -7.20
N PRO A 262 -13.52 6.84 -6.66
CA PRO A 262 -14.37 5.75 -6.18
C PRO A 262 -14.64 4.68 -7.25
N ASP A 263 -14.88 5.07 -8.51
CA ASP A 263 -15.20 4.15 -9.60
C ASP A 263 -14.08 3.14 -9.90
N GLU A 264 -12.83 3.52 -9.70
CA GLU A 264 -11.66 2.64 -9.89
C GLU A 264 -11.30 1.84 -8.62
N ASN A 265 -12.06 1.97 -7.54
CA ASN A 265 -11.90 1.16 -6.34
C ASN A 265 -12.73 -0.14 -6.47
N PRO A 266 -12.15 -1.35 -6.29
CA PRO A 266 -12.86 -2.61 -6.49
C PRO A 266 -13.97 -2.87 -5.46
N LEU A 267 -14.00 -2.12 -4.36
CA LEU A 267 -15.07 -2.20 -3.37
C LEU A 267 -16.18 -1.18 -3.64
N PHE A 268 -15.98 -0.28 -4.62
CA PHE A 268 -17.03 0.62 -5.07
C PHE A 268 -18.16 -0.18 -5.73
N PHE A 269 -19.37 0.08 -5.30
CA PHE A 269 -20.59 -0.45 -5.88
C PHE A 269 -21.52 0.73 -6.24
N ASN A 270 -21.78 0.91 -7.51
CA ASN A 270 -22.81 1.83 -7.97
C ASN A 270 -24.12 1.06 -8.21
N PRO A 271 -25.13 1.18 -7.34
CA PRO A 271 -26.38 0.46 -7.50
C PRO A 271 -27.19 0.87 -8.74
N SER A 272 -26.84 1.95 -9.40
CA SER A 272 -27.49 2.42 -10.63
C SER A 272 -26.92 1.81 -11.91
N ASP A 273 -25.86 1.01 -11.82
CA ASP A 273 -25.28 0.34 -12.98
C ASP A 273 -26.05 -0.97 -13.27
N ASP A 274 -27.11 -0.87 -14.09
CA ASP A 274 -27.97 -1.99 -14.47
C ASP A 274 -27.20 -3.12 -15.20
N ALA A 275 -26.04 -2.83 -15.78
CA ALA A 275 -25.19 -3.83 -16.41
C ALA A 275 -24.57 -4.79 -15.39
N MET A 276 -24.24 -4.30 -14.19
CA MET A 276 -23.71 -5.12 -13.10
C MET A 276 -24.82 -5.90 -12.36
N ALA A 277 -26.06 -5.43 -12.38
CA ALA A 277 -27.19 -6.11 -11.75
C ALA A 277 -27.56 -7.43 -12.44
N ASN A 278 -27.20 -7.61 -13.70
CA ASN A 278 -27.47 -8.82 -14.51
C ASN A 278 -26.33 -9.85 -14.44
N LEU A 279 -25.15 -9.47 -13.95
CA LEU A 279 -24.11 -10.41 -13.63
C LEU A 279 -24.35 -10.90 -12.22
N ASN A 280 -24.35 -12.22 -12.01
CA ASN A 280 -24.33 -12.81 -10.67
C ASN A 280 -23.00 -12.49 -9.95
N VAL A 281 -22.65 -11.21 -9.91
CA VAL A 281 -21.45 -10.74 -9.24
C VAL A 281 -21.73 -10.84 -7.75
N THR A 282 -20.98 -11.68 -7.08
CA THR A 282 -20.92 -11.70 -5.61
C THR A 282 -20.55 -10.28 -5.18
N ARG A 283 -21.44 -9.59 -4.48
CA ARG A 283 -21.17 -8.25 -3.95
C ARG A 283 -19.93 -8.38 -3.09
N PHE A 284 -18.87 -7.64 -3.45
CA PHE A 284 -17.77 -7.48 -2.53
C PHE A 284 -18.30 -6.76 -1.29
N PRO A 285 -17.99 -7.25 -0.09
CA PRO A 285 -18.34 -6.52 1.12
C PRO A 285 -17.70 -5.13 1.06
N GLU A 286 -18.37 -4.13 1.62
CA GLU A 286 -17.82 -2.75 1.70
C GLU A 286 -16.51 -2.70 2.47
N ARG A 287 -16.29 -3.69 3.34
CA ARG A 287 -15.05 -3.91 4.10
C ARG A 287 -14.58 -5.33 3.94
N ILE A 288 -13.28 -5.48 3.76
CA ILE A 288 -12.59 -6.78 3.80
C ILE A 288 -11.60 -6.72 4.95
N GLU A 289 -11.77 -7.60 5.94
CA GLU A 289 -10.77 -7.77 6.99
C GLU A 289 -9.56 -8.49 6.40
N VAL A 290 -8.38 -7.92 6.62
CA VAL A 290 -7.12 -8.48 6.12
C VAL A 290 -6.17 -8.68 7.29
N ASP A 291 -5.83 -9.93 7.55
CA ASP A 291 -4.96 -10.32 8.67
C ASP A 291 -3.47 -10.27 8.30
N ARG A 292 -3.15 -10.34 7.01
CA ARG A 292 -1.77 -10.41 6.52
C ARG A 292 -1.55 -9.50 5.31
N PRO A 293 -0.35 -8.89 5.17
CA PRO A 293 -0.02 -8.08 3.99
C PRO A 293 -0.22 -8.81 2.65
N ALA A 294 0.00 -10.12 2.62
CA ALA A 294 -0.25 -10.94 1.44
C ALA A 294 -1.73 -10.97 1.03
N GLU A 295 -2.65 -10.88 1.98
CA GLU A 295 -4.09 -10.83 1.71
C GLU A 295 -4.55 -9.49 1.14
N VAL A 296 -3.85 -8.41 1.50
CA VAL A 296 -4.05 -7.07 0.90
C VAL A 296 -3.63 -7.08 -0.57
N ILE A 297 -2.58 -7.83 -0.90
CA ILE A 297 -1.99 -7.87 -2.24
C ILE A 297 -2.72 -8.87 -3.13
N ALA A 298 -3.17 -9.99 -2.58
CA ALA A 298 -3.70 -11.13 -3.34
C ALA A 298 -4.88 -10.80 -4.27
N PRO A 299 -5.87 -9.95 -3.90
CA PRO A 299 -6.95 -9.57 -4.82
C PRO A 299 -6.51 -8.63 -5.93
N ASP A 300 -5.36 -7.98 -5.78
CA ASP A 300 -5.06 -6.72 -6.44
C ASP A 300 -3.76 -6.69 -7.21
N GLN A 301 -3.00 -7.75 -7.20
CA GLN A 301 -1.95 -7.86 -8.20
C GLN A 301 -2.65 -8.04 -9.55
N PRO A 302 -2.53 -7.08 -10.45
CA PRO A 302 -2.96 -7.33 -11.79
C PRO A 302 -2.12 -8.52 -12.26
N ARG A 303 -2.74 -9.70 -12.34
CA ARG A 303 -2.29 -10.60 -13.37
C ARG A 303 -2.43 -9.79 -14.63
N GLU A 304 -1.34 -9.49 -15.30
CA GLU A 304 -1.45 -9.11 -16.69
C GLU A 304 -2.09 -10.30 -17.38
N VAL A 305 -3.40 -10.26 -17.44
CA VAL A 305 -4.12 -11.04 -18.42
C VAL A 305 -3.77 -10.36 -19.73
N VAL A 306 -2.95 -10.99 -20.53
CA VAL A 306 -2.95 -10.69 -21.96
C VAL A 306 -4.40 -10.92 -22.38
N MET A 307 -5.09 -9.84 -22.73
CA MET A 307 -6.43 -9.88 -23.31
C MET A 307 -6.32 -10.40 -24.74
N ASP A 308 -5.77 -11.59 -24.88
CA ASP A 308 -6.11 -12.48 -25.97
C ASP A 308 -7.16 -13.40 -25.35
N ASP A 309 -8.40 -13.28 -25.75
CA ASP A 309 -9.57 -13.92 -25.14
C ASP A 309 -9.48 -15.47 -25.03
N ASP A 310 -8.32 -16.06 -25.36
CA ASP A 310 -8.14 -17.49 -25.56
C ASP A 310 -6.98 -18.15 -24.78
N ILE A 311 -6.13 -17.42 -24.03
CA ILE A 311 -4.99 -18.02 -23.32
C ILE A 311 -5.12 -17.85 -21.80
N ASP A 312 -5.69 -18.86 -21.15
CA ASP A 312 -5.84 -18.96 -19.70
C ASP A 312 -4.77 -19.89 -19.10
N VAL A 313 -3.50 -19.53 -19.20
CA VAL A 313 -2.39 -20.25 -18.57
C VAL A 313 -1.81 -19.45 -17.42
N PHE A 314 -1.70 -20.07 -16.23
CA PHE A 314 -1.32 -19.39 -15.00
C PHE A 314 -0.21 -20.11 -14.26
N ILE A 315 0.62 -19.35 -13.54
CA ILE A 315 1.55 -19.88 -12.54
C ILE A 315 0.74 -20.20 -11.28
N ALA A 316 0.58 -21.48 -10.97
CA ALA A 316 -0.26 -21.95 -9.87
C ALA A 316 0.51 -22.06 -8.54
N ALA A 317 1.78 -22.48 -8.61
CA ALA A 317 2.61 -22.68 -7.42
C ALA A 317 4.10 -22.62 -7.77
N ALA A 318 4.95 -22.37 -6.77
CA ALA A 318 6.39 -22.50 -6.90
C ALA A 318 7.02 -23.01 -5.60
N LEU A 319 7.97 -23.93 -5.69
CA LEU A 319 8.84 -24.28 -4.58
C LEU A 319 10.10 -23.42 -4.66
N VAL A 320 10.19 -22.45 -3.76
CA VAL A 320 11.25 -21.44 -3.72
C VAL A 320 12.39 -21.86 -2.79
N ASN A 321 12.07 -22.50 -1.65
CA ASN A 321 13.01 -22.88 -0.61
C ASN A 321 13.03 -24.41 -0.52
N ALA A 322 13.74 -25.05 -1.43
CA ALA A 322 13.89 -26.49 -1.48
C ALA A 322 14.98 -26.97 -0.54
N SER A 323 14.77 -28.08 0.15
CA SER A 323 15.80 -28.72 0.97
C SER A 323 16.95 -29.28 0.12
N GLY A 324 18.17 -29.20 0.62
CA GLY A 324 19.35 -29.72 -0.05
C GLY A 324 19.97 -28.76 -1.06
N ASP A 325 20.16 -29.19 -2.31
CA ASP A 325 20.62 -28.30 -3.38
C ASP A 325 19.43 -27.56 -3.99
N GLU A 326 19.22 -26.33 -3.55
CA GLU A 326 18.11 -25.47 -3.96
C GLU A 326 17.98 -25.39 -5.48
N ARG A 327 19.10 -25.31 -6.23
CA ARG A 327 19.12 -25.23 -7.69
C ARG A 327 18.52 -26.46 -8.39
N LEU A 328 18.52 -27.59 -7.73
CA LEU A 328 17.96 -28.83 -8.25
C LEU A 328 16.54 -29.10 -7.75
N GLY A 329 16.17 -28.50 -6.62
CA GLY A 329 14.89 -28.71 -5.96
C GLY A 329 13.82 -27.68 -6.31
N GLU A 330 14.21 -26.50 -6.76
CA GLU A 330 13.27 -25.45 -7.15
C GLU A 330 12.43 -25.82 -8.37
N TRP A 331 11.14 -25.47 -8.33
CA TRP A 331 10.22 -25.69 -9.45
C TRP A 331 9.10 -24.66 -9.48
N VAL A 332 8.50 -24.51 -10.66
CA VAL A 332 7.29 -23.72 -10.90
C VAL A 332 6.22 -24.62 -11.51
N SER A 333 4.98 -24.53 -11.06
CA SER A 333 3.83 -25.20 -11.67
C SER A 333 2.98 -24.19 -12.43
N ILE A 334 2.65 -24.52 -13.68
CA ILE A 334 1.70 -23.77 -14.50
C ILE A 334 0.48 -24.65 -14.79
N ILE A 335 -0.67 -24.01 -14.98
CA ILE A 335 -1.95 -24.68 -15.28
C ILE A 335 -2.64 -24.02 -16.47
N ASN A 336 -3.24 -24.81 -17.33
CA ASN A 336 -4.08 -24.36 -18.44
C ASN A 336 -5.56 -24.43 -18.04
N LEU A 337 -6.21 -23.30 -17.91
CA LEU A 337 -7.66 -23.22 -17.64
C LEU A 337 -8.49 -22.94 -18.89
N SER A 338 -7.85 -22.81 -20.07
CA SER A 338 -8.55 -22.70 -21.34
C SER A 338 -9.17 -24.03 -21.77
N ASN A 339 -10.03 -24.00 -22.78
CA ASN A 339 -10.64 -25.18 -23.39
C ASN A 339 -9.79 -25.78 -24.53
N GLU A 340 -8.61 -25.23 -24.78
CA GLU A 340 -7.73 -25.62 -25.87
C GLU A 340 -6.39 -26.14 -25.37
N CYS A 341 -5.73 -26.98 -26.18
CA CYS A 341 -4.38 -27.44 -25.90
C CYS A 341 -3.39 -26.35 -26.29
N ILE A 342 -2.55 -25.93 -25.36
CA ILE A 342 -1.55 -24.89 -25.57
C ILE A 342 -0.20 -25.51 -25.87
N ASP A 343 0.41 -25.11 -26.99
CA ASP A 343 1.79 -25.45 -27.33
C ASP A 343 2.74 -24.50 -26.63
N LEU A 344 3.63 -25.04 -25.80
CA LEU A 344 4.60 -24.23 -24.99
C LEU A 344 5.93 -24.03 -25.74
N ALA A 345 6.03 -24.44 -27.01
CA ALA A 345 7.25 -24.24 -27.79
C ALA A 345 7.59 -22.72 -27.88
N GLY A 346 8.79 -22.36 -27.43
CA GLY A 346 9.24 -20.97 -27.39
C GLY A 346 8.77 -20.16 -26.18
N TRP A 347 7.94 -20.74 -25.32
CA TRP A 347 7.56 -20.09 -24.07
C TRP A 347 8.72 -20.06 -23.07
N LYS A 348 8.66 -19.12 -22.11
CA LYS A 348 9.75 -18.89 -21.15
C LYS A 348 9.22 -18.61 -19.75
N LEU A 349 9.93 -19.13 -18.75
CA LEU A 349 9.89 -18.61 -17.37
C LEU A 349 11.02 -17.62 -17.20
N LYS A 350 10.73 -16.47 -16.56
CA LYS A 350 11.74 -15.45 -16.25
C LYS A 350 11.68 -15.05 -14.78
N ASP A 351 12.87 -14.86 -14.22
CA ASP A 351 13.06 -14.05 -13.02
C ASP A 351 13.66 -12.68 -13.41
N PRO A 352 13.98 -11.78 -12.48
CA PRO A 352 14.56 -10.47 -12.81
C PRO A 352 15.93 -10.52 -13.51
N GLN A 353 16.60 -11.67 -13.56
CA GLN A 353 17.99 -11.81 -14.03
C GLN A 353 18.15 -12.78 -15.18
N ASP A 354 17.40 -13.89 -15.17
CA ASP A 354 17.57 -15.01 -16.07
C ASP A 354 16.25 -15.47 -16.69
N GLU A 355 16.35 -16.25 -17.80
CA GLU A 355 15.20 -16.87 -18.45
C GLU A 355 15.45 -18.37 -18.70
N LEU A 356 14.38 -19.16 -18.58
CA LEU A 356 14.35 -20.59 -18.87
C LEU A 356 13.31 -20.87 -19.96
N ALA A 357 13.76 -21.40 -21.10
CA ALA A 357 12.82 -21.86 -22.13
C ALA A 357 12.07 -23.11 -21.64
N ILE A 358 10.77 -23.16 -21.94
CA ILE A 358 9.91 -24.30 -21.67
C ILE A 358 9.43 -24.89 -22.99
N GLU A 359 9.19 -26.19 -23.00
CA GLU A 359 8.75 -26.94 -24.16
C GLU A 359 7.65 -27.93 -23.79
N GLY A 360 6.90 -28.39 -24.76
CA GLY A 360 5.83 -29.35 -24.58
C GLY A 360 4.46 -28.79 -24.90
N SER A 361 3.44 -29.46 -24.44
CA SER A 361 2.05 -29.03 -24.61
C SER A 361 1.29 -29.18 -23.29
N LEU A 362 0.30 -28.35 -23.12
CA LEU A 362 -0.51 -28.27 -21.89
C LEU A 362 -1.99 -28.45 -22.28
N ALA A 363 -2.57 -29.60 -21.98
CA ALA A 363 -3.96 -29.89 -22.30
C ALA A 363 -4.92 -29.06 -21.45
N PRO A 364 -6.21 -28.89 -21.84
CA PRO A 364 -7.22 -28.23 -21.00
C PRO A 364 -7.32 -28.84 -19.59
N GLY A 365 -7.23 -27.99 -18.58
CA GLY A 365 -7.26 -28.39 -17.17
C GLY A 365 -5.98 -29.07 -16.66
N GLU A 366 -4.97 -29.24 -17.51
CA GLU A 366 -3.70 -29.85 -17.11
C GLU A 366 -2.82 -28.85 -16.36
N ALA A 367 -2.11 -29.35 -15.35
CA ALA A 367 -1.05 -28.63 -14.67
C ALA A 367 0.26 -29.40 -14.82
N ILE A 368 1.34 -28.70 -15.16
CA ILE A 368 2.69 -29.29 -15.23
C ILE A 368 3.61 -28.59 -14.24
N GLN A 369 4.62 -29.33 -13.80
CA GLN A 369 5.69 -28.84 -12.97
C GLN A 369 6.96 -28.70 -13.82
N ILE A 370 7.56 -27.53 -13.81
CA ILE A 370 8.78 -27.18 -14.53
C ILE A 370 9.90 -27.07 -13.50
N GLY A 371 10.92 -27.85 -13.64
CA GLY A 371 12.12 -27.89 -12.79
C GLY A 371 13.07 -29.00 -13.19
N PRO A 372 14.36 -28.93 -12.86
CA PRO A 372 15.02 -27.80 -12.19
C PRO A 372 15.03 -26.52 -13.03
N LEU A 373 15.03 -25.36 -12.38
CA LEU A 373 14.81 -24.06 -13.04
C LEU A 373 16.06 -23.42 -13.66
N SER A 374 17.24 -24.04 -13.56
CA SER A 374 18.48 -23.41 -14.05
C SER A 374 18.41 -22.95 -15.51
N PRO A 375 18.78 -21.69 -15.87
CA PRO A 375 19.50 -20.71 -15.05
C PRO A 375 18.64 -19.86 -14.12
N VAL A 376 17.31 -19.84 -14.26
CA VAL A 376 16.39 -19.14 -13.34
C VAL A 376 16.60 -19.65 -11.93
N SER A 377 16.58 -18.75 -10.95
CA SER A 377 16.77 -19.07 -9.52
C SER A 377 15.79 -18.28 -8.67
N LEU A 378 15.07 -18.97 -7.80
CA LEU A 378 14.05 -18.38 -6.95
C LEU A 378 14.67 -17.99 -5.60
N GLY A 379 15.02 -16.69 -5.44
CA GLY A 379 15.69 -16.24 -4.21
C GLY A 379 14.81 -16.31 -2.96
N ASN A 380 15.32 -16.89 -1.87
CA ASN A 380 14.62 -17.04 -0.58
C ASN A 380 14.22 -15.70 0.10
N ASN A 381 14.71 -14.57 -0.38
CA ASN A 381 14.35 -13.25 0.14
C ASN A 381 13.09 -12.64 -0.50
N GLY A 382 12.37 -13.41 -1.29
CA GLY A 382 11.26 -12.97 -2.09
C GLY A 382 11.67 -12.59 -3.51
N GLY A 383 10.73 -12.67 -4.46
CA GLY A 383 11.01 -12.41 -5.85
C GLY A 383 9.75 -12.42 -6.70
N THR A 384 9.96 -12.37 -8.00
CA THR A 384 8.91 -12.46 -9.03
C THR A 384 9.25 -13.56 -10.03
N ILE A 385 8.21 -14.22 -10.55
CA ILE A 385 8.30 -15.19 -11.61
C ILE A 385 7.33 -14.75 -12.69
N GLY A 386 7.80 -14.63 -13.93
CA GLY A 386 6.98 -14.31 -15.09
C GLY A 386 6.92 -15.48 -16.06
N LEU A 387 5.76 -15.68 -16.66
CA LEU A 387 5.52 -16.63 -17.76
C LEU A 387 5.33 -15.82 -19.04
N TYR A 388 6.07 -16.16 -20.09
CA TYR A 388 6.06 -15.45 -21.36
C TYR A 388 5.83 -16.44 -22.50
N ASP A 389 5.11 -16.02 -23.55
CA ASP A 389 4.89 -16.83 -24.76
C ASP A 389 6.07 -16.77 -25.74
N ASP A 390 5.89 -17.38 -26.92
CA ASP A 390 6.86 -17.42 -28.01
C ASP A 390 7.13 -16.06 -28.68
N GLN A 391 6.24 -15.08 -28.48
CA GLN A 391 6.38 -13.69 -28.94
C GLN A 391 6.95 -12.76 -27.84
N ASP A 392 7.41 -13.33 -26.72
CA ASP A 392 7.91 -12.60 -25.55
C ASP A 392 6.84 -11.70 -24.89
N ARG A 393 5.55 -12.03 -25.10
CA ARG A 393 4.43 -11.39 -24.41
C ARG A 393 4.26 -12.04 -23.03
N ARG A 394 4.09 -11.25 -22.02
CA ARG A 394 3.90 -11.75 -20.65
C ARG A 394 2.49 -12.33 -20.50
N ILE A 395 2.38 -13.63 -20.24
CA ILE A 395 1.14 -14.37 -20.05
C ILE A 395 0.69 -14.29 -18.58
N ASP A 396 1.63 -14.50 -17.65
CA ASP A 396 1.34 -14.38 -16.21
C ASP A 396 2.59 -13.93 -15.44
N ARG A 397 2.38 -13.36 -14.27
CA ARG A 397 3.44 -12.98 -13.34
C ARG A 397 2.95 -13.10 -11.91
N VAL A 398 3.75 -13.73 -11.08
CA VAL A 398 3.48 -13.90 -9.66
C VAL A 398 4.62 -13.35 -8.83
N LYS A 399 4.29 -12.87 -7.64
CA LYS A 399 5.25 -12.43 -6.64
C LYS A 399 5.13 -13.33 -5.42
N TYR A 400 6.26 -13.73 -4.86
CA TYR A 400 6.30 -14.49 -3.63
C TYR A 400 7.08 -13.73 -2.54
N PRO A 401 6.63 -13.84 -1.27
CA PRO A 401 7.30 -13.19 -0.15
C PRO A 401 8.56 -13.97 0.24
N LYS A 402 9.35 -13.39 1.16
CA LYS A 402 10.50 -14.05 1.76
C LYS A 402 10.11 -15.41 2.34
N GLN A 403 10.84 -16.45 1.97
CA GLN A 403 10.71 -17.80 2.49
C GLN A 403 11.70 -17.98 3.65
N GLY A 404 11.19 -18.15 4.88
CA GLY A 404 12.01 -18.45 6.04
C GLY A 404 12.34 -19.94 6.15
N GLY A 405 13.25 -20.32 7.05
CA GLY A 405 13.64 -21.73 7.25
C GLY A 405 12.49 -22.65 7.71
N ASP A 406 11.40 -22.10 8.24
CA ASP A 406 10.16 -22.79 8.60
C ASP A 406 9.26 -23.08 7.37
N LEU A 407 9.59 -22.53 6.21
CA LEU A 407 8.92 -22.75 4.93
C LEU A 407 9.73 -23.62 3.97
N GLU A 408 10.79 -24.27 4.45
CA GLU A 408 11.56 -25.24 3.66
C GLU A 408 10.63 -26.36 3.17
N ASP A 409 10.77 -26.74 1.89
CA ASP A 409 9.93 -27.73 1.20
C ASP A 409 8.42 -27.40 1.16
N ARG A 410 8.05 -26.16 1.40
CA ARG A 410 6.65 -25.72 1.27
C ARG A 410 6.49 -24.84 0.02
N PRO A 411 5.68 -25.25 -0.96
CA PRO A 411 5.43 -24.43 -2.12
C PRO A 411 4.63 -23.18 -1.77
N ALA A 412 4.99 -22.06 -2.38
CA ALA A 412 4.13 -20.89 -2.46
C ALA A 412 2.98 -21.20 -3.44
N ILE A 413 1.74 -20.99 -3.00
CA ILE A 413 0.54 -21.17 -3.83
C ILE A 413 0.05 -19.79 -4.25
N PHE A 414 -0.22 -19.60 -5.52
CA PHE A 414 -0.70 -18.35 -6.07
C PHE A 414 -2.20 -18.43 -6.33
N ALA A 415 -2.96 -17.50 -5.72
CA ALA A 415 -4.39 -17.44 -5.95
C ALA A 415 -4.70 -17.06 -7.39
N MET A 416 -5.58 -17.83 -8.02
CA MET A 416 -6.12 -17.46 -9.32
C MET A 416 -7.26 -16.47 -9.11
N ARG A 417 -7.35 -15.43 -9.94
CA ARG A 417 -8.54 -14.61 -10.02
C ARG A 417 -9.68 -15.48 -10.56
N ASP A 418 -10.84 -15.39 -9.92
CA ASP A 418 -12.13 -15.90 -10.39
C ASP A 418 -12.32 -17.43 -10.51
N MET A 419 -11.64 -18.24 -9.73
CA MET A 419 -12.15 -19.59 -9.54
C MET A 419 -13.35 -19.59 -8.60
N THR A 420 -14.56 -19.43 -9.14
CA THR A 420 -15.77 -19.91 -8.50
C THR A 420 -15.72 -21.44 -8.57
N ILE A 421 -15.29 -22.10 -7.50
CA ILE A 421 -15.43 -23.54 -7.39
C ILE A 421 -16.94 -23.79 -7.19
N THR A 422 -17.63 -24.14 -8.28
CA THR A 422 -18.95 -24.77 -8.19
C THR A 422 -18.70 -26.20 -7.73
N ALA A 423 -19.04 -26.48 -6.47
CA ALA A 423 -19.08 -27.83 -5.91
C ALA A 423 -20.24 -28.63 -6.52
#